data_01bc0788de167e7a6d2f4a734f3f72df
#
_entry.id   01bc0788de167e7a6d2f4a734f3f72df
#
_cell.length_a   1.000
_cell.length_b   1.000
_cell.length_c   1.000
_cell.angle_alpha   90.00
_cell.angle_beta   90.00
_cell.angle_gamma   90.00
#
_symmetry.space_group_name_H-M   'P 1'
#
loop_
_entity.id
_entity.type
_entity.pdbx_description
1 polymer ?
#
loop_
_entity_poly.entity_id
_entity_poly.type
_entity_poly.pdbx_seq_one_letter_code
_entity_poly.pdbx_strand_id
1 'polypeptide(L)'
;MQINDGDTVCIVGGGPGGSACAMTLLKEARRLDKKINVVILEHKNFSGLRHHNQCIGVLSPPFEDILKKELDIVLPESLILNDIEGYRLHSDLLSLDLAGEEVGRSVSVARSRFDAFMLEEVRKAGAQVIHNRMTAVEVNSDGVLVYSDGENIKCAVVVGAFGLDDGTCRIFEQGTPYCQPDFLNTVITRLYPGDEFMQSMGFTIQAFLLSYPGLEFGAITPKGDHISINIAGRNVSSKVMMDFLRSAPVQRFLPPHQRREKPLNYFKGRFPIAPARNLYGYRYVMIGDSAGLMRPFKGKGINTAIHTGVYAARSIMMHGLSKDAFAENYYRDCSQLTQDIPYGKAVRIFTNMATSLKFMDHMIAVAAERPDFMKAMFSSVSGHDPYKKIIAETTSLSLVFTFTKRILAHFLLRQKACLPLKKEGLAL
;
A
#
# COMPACT_ATOMS: atom_id res chain seq x y z
N MET A 1 -23.28 -20.50 12.97
CA MET A 1 -24.31 -19.42 12.88
C MET A 1 -24.23 -18.84 11.49
N GLN A 2 -25.35 -18.78 10.79
CA GLN A 2 -25.50 -18.28 9.42
C GLN A 2 -26.14 -16.89 9.43
N ILE A 3 -25.98 -16.15 8.34
CA ILE A 3 -26.70 -14.91 8.09
C ILE A 3 -28.14 -15.26 7.62
N ASN A 4 -29.14 -14.59 8.15
CA ASN A 4 -30.55 -14.83 7.87
C ASN A 4 -31.18 -13.69 7.10
N ASP A 5 -32.37 -13.92 6.55
CA ASP A 5 -33.18 -12.86 5.96
C ASP A 5 -33.47 -11.75 6.96
N GLY A 6 -33.34 -10.51 6.52
CA GLY A 6 -33.52 -9.33 7.35
C GLY A 6 -32.30 -8.92 8.17
N ASP A 7 -31.28 -9.78 8.26
CA ASP A 7 -30.05 -9.44 8.99
C ASP A 7 -29.33 -8.23 8.36
N THR A 8 -28.71 -7.44 9.24
CA THR A 8 -27.88 -6.30 8.86
C THR A 8 -26.39 -6.67 8.94
N VAL A 9 -25.62 -6.31 7.92
CA VAL A 9 -24.14 -6.30 7.94
C VAL A 9 -23.68 -4.86 8.01
N CYS A 10 -22.93 -4.52 9.06
CA CYS A 10 -22.35 -3.18 9.21
C CYS A 10 -20.88 -3.19 8.78
N ILE A 11 -20.50 -2.32 7.85
CA ILE A 11 -19.14 -2.14 7.36
C ILE A 11 -18.63 -0.78 7.85
N VAL A 12 -17.55 -0.76 8.59
CA VAL A 12 -16.93 0.46 9.13
C VAL A 12 -15.77 0.88 8.22
N GLY A 13 -16.03 1.88 7.39
CA GLY A 13 -15.11 2.40 6.36
C GLY A 13 -15.57 2.10 4.93
N GLY A 14 -15.74 3.14 4.14
CA GLY A 14 -16.22 3.10 2.75
C GLY A 14 -15.09 3.16 1.70
N GLY A 15 -13.84 2.86 2.08
CA GLY A 15 -12.74 2.74 1.14
C GLY A 15 -12.88 1.52 0.21
N PRO A 16 -11.89 1.24 -0.65
CA PRO A 16 -11.98 0.18 -1.67
C PRO A 16 -12.36 -1.19 -1.11
N GLY A 17 -11.85 -1.55 0.08
CA GLY A 17 -12.18 -2.82 0.74
C GLY A 17 -13.63 -2.88 1.20
N GLY A 18 -14.10 -1.84 1.89
CA GLY A 18 -15.48 -1.77 2.36
C GLY A 18 -16.50 -1.72 1.23
N SER A 19 -16.19 -0.95 0.18
CA SER A 19 -17.01 -0.88 -1.03
C SER A 19 -17.08 -2.24 -1.74
N ALA A 20 -15.94 -2.92 -1.91
CA ALA A 20 -15.91 -4.27 -2.50
C ALA A 20 -16.68 -5.30 -1.67
N CYS A 21 -16.55 -5.24 -0.34
CA CYS A 21 -17.28 -6.10 0.57
C CYS A 21 -18.82 -5.88 0.43
N ALA A 22 -19.26 -4.62 0.44
CA ALA A 22 -20.68 -4.29 0.31
C ALA A 22 -21.29 -4.77 -1.01
N MET A 23 -20.62 -4.48 -2.13
CA MET A 23 -21.09 -4.93 -3.45
C MET A 23 -21.14 -6.45 -3.55
N THR A 24 -20.12 -7.15 -3.03
CA THR A 24 -20.09 -8.62 -3.02
C THR A 24 -21.15 -9.20 -2.13
N LEU A 25 -21.41 -8.66 -0.92
CA LEU A 25 -22.50 -9.09 -0.06
C LEU A 25 -23.85 -9.04 -0.78
N LEU A 26 -24.15 -7.93 -1.44
CA LEU A 26 -25.40 -7.76 -2.18
C LEU A 26 -25.49 -8.65 -3.41
N LYS A 27 -24.37 -8.89 -4.12
CA LYS A 27 -24.30 -9.82 -5.25
C LYS A 27 -24.58 -11.25 -4.79
N GLU A 28 -23.89 -11.71 -3.74
CA GLU A 28 -24.10 -13.05 -3.19
C GLU A 28 -25.48 -13.24 -2.54
N ALA A 29 -26.03 -12.19 -1.91
CA ALA A 29 -27.38 -12.23 -1.38
C ALA A 29 -28.43 -12.48 -2.49
N ARG A 30 -28.33 -11.75 -3.62
CA ARG A 30 -29.18 -11.99 -4.79
C ARG A 30 -29.01 -13.41 -5.34
N ARG A 31 -27.77 -13.91 -5.43
CA ARG A 31 -27.47 -15.26 -5.92
C ARG A 31 -28.07 -16.36 -5.03
N LEU A 32 -28.15 -16.10 -3.73
CA LEU A 32 -28.67 -17.04 -2.73
C LEU A 32 -30.16 -16.81 -2.40
N ASP A 33 -30.81 -15.90 -3.10
CA ASP A 33 -32.22 -15.46 -2.84
C ASP A 33 -32.45 -15.04 -1.38
N LYS A 34 -31.44 -14.33 -0.81
CA LYS A 34 -31.49 -13.78 0.55
C LYS A 34 -31.70 -12.27 0.53
N LYS A 35 -32.45 -11.77 1.51
CA LYS A 35 -32.67 -10.34 1.74
C LYS A 35 -31.86 -9.91 2.96
N ILE A 36 -30.78 -9.20 2.77
CA ILE A 36 -29.95 -8.62 3.84
C ILE A 36 -29.88 -7.11 3.71
N ASN A 37 -29.62 -6.44 4.83
CA ASN A 37 -29.33 -5.01 4.87
C ASN A 37 -27.82 -4.82 4.95
N VAL A 38 -27.26 -4.04 4.03
CA VAL A 38 -25.82 -3.68 4.05
C VAL A 38 -25.69 -2.20 4.34
N VAL A 39 -25.02 -1.86 5.44
CA VAL A 39 -24.81 -0.49 5.90
C VAL A 39 -23.31 -0.20 5.95
N ILE A 40 -22.86 0.88 5.28
CA ILE A 40 -21.50 1.40 5.41
C ILE A 40 -21.52 2.64 6.30
N LEU A 41 -20.72 2.62 7.38
CA LEU A 41 -20.35 3.82 8.14
C LEU A 41 -19.08 4.42 7.56
N GLU A 42 -19.16 5.62 6.94
CA GLU A 42 -18.00 6.34 6.41
C GLU A 42 -18.06 7.81 6.85
N HIS A 43 -17.16 8.18 7.75
CA HIS A 43 -17.16 9.55 8.29
C HIS A 43 -16.54 10.59 7.34
N LYS A 44 -15.77 10.13 6.33
CA LYS A 44 -15.15 11.05 5.36
C LYS A 44 -16.14 11.39 4.26
N ASN A 45 -16.17 12.68 3.94
CA ASN A 45 -16.80 13.10 2.70
C ASN A 45 -15.70 13.14 1.62
N PHE A 46 -15.80 12.26 0.60
CA PHE A 46 -14.84 12.19 -0.50
C PHE A 46 -14.98 13.34 -1.51
N SER A 47 -15.87 14.28 -1.29
CA SER A 47 -16.04 15.50 -2.08
C SER A 47 -15.32 16.69 -1.45
N GLY A 48 -14.78 17.58 -2.32
CA GLY A 48 -14.20 18.86 -1.91
C GLY A 48 -12.70 18.85 -1.58
N LEU A 49 -12.18 20.05 -1.24
CA LEU A 49 -10.75 20.31 -1.04
C LEU A 49 -10.16 19.70 0.24
N ARG A 50 -10.99 19.30 1.20
CA ARG A 50 -10.58 18.78 2.52
C ARG A 50 -10.48 17.26 2.57
N HIS A 51 -10.42 16.60 1.44
CA HIS A 51 -10.29 15.15 1.44
C HIS A 51 -8.93 14.72 2.01
N HIS A 52 -8.96 13.88 3.06
CA HIS A 52 -7.77 13.48 3.80
C HIS A 52 -7.04 12.26 3.21
N ASN A 53 -7.56 11.62 2.15
CA ASN A 53 -6.86 10.51 1.51
C ASN A 53 -5.83 11.02 0.51
N GLN A 54 -4.59 11.15 0.96
CA GLN A 54 -3.46 11.63 0.17
C GLN A 54 -2.61 10.50 -0.42
N CYS A 55 -3.15 9.28 -0.50
CA CYS A 55 -2.47 8.16 -1.15
C CYS A 55 -1.99 8.55 -2.57
N ILE A 56 -0.86 8.01 -3.00
CA ILE A 56 -0.30 8.25 -4.32
C ILE A 56 -1.28 7.81 -5.43
N GLY A 57 -2.11 6.78 -5.16
CA GLY A 57 -3.20 6.38 -6.07
C GLY A 57 -2.70 5.79 -7.37
N VAL A 58 -1.63 5.00 -7.33
CA VAL A 58 -1.22 4.16 -8.46
C VAL A 58 -1.99 2.84 -8.38
N LEU A 59 -2.71 2.52 -9.44
CA LEU A 59 -3.43 1.27 -9.64
C LEU A 59 -2.61 0.41 -10.61
N SER A 60 -2.17 -0.76 -10.15
CA SER A 60 -1.31 -1.66 -10.92
C SER A 60 -2.00 -2.99 -11.19
N PRO A 61 -1.64 -3.69 -12.26
CA PRO A 61 -2.21 -4.99 -12.59
C PRO A 61 -2.21 -5.99 -11.43
N PRO A 62 -3.21 -6.86 -11.35
CA PRO A 62 -4.36 -7.06 -12.25
C PRO A 62 -5.61 -6.23 -11.85
N PHE A 63 -5.46 -4.95 -11.52
CA PHE A 63 -6.50 -4.12 -10.92
C PHE A 63 -7.82 -4.07 -11.72
N GLU A 64 -7.74 -3.83 -13.03
CA GLU A 64 -8.93 -3.74 -13.90
C GLU A 64 -9.65 -5.10 -13.97
N ASP A 65 -8.88 -6.18 -14.05
CA ASP A 65 -9.43 -7.55 -14.02
C ASP A 65 -10.17 -7.84 -12.71
N ILE A 66 -9.61 -7.38 -11.57
CA ILE A 66 -10.24 -7.54 -10.25
C ILE A 66 -11.58 -6.80 -10.22
N LEU A 67 -11.62 -5.53 -10.66
CA LEU A 67 -12.86 -4.76 -10.72
C LEU A 67 -13.92 -5.44 -11.58
N LYS A 68 -13.53 -5.88 -12.79
CA LYS A 68 -14.45 -6.51 -13.71
C LYS A 68 -14.95 -7.88 -13.27
N LYS A 69 -14.03 -8.76 -12.84
CA LYS A 69 -14.38 -10.15 -12.49
C LYS A 69 -15.09 -10.27 -11.14
N GLU A 70 -14.64 -9.52 -10.14
CA GLU A 70 -15.16 -9.63 -8.79
C GLU A 70 -16.39 -8.75 -8.55
N LEU A 71 -16.37 -7.52 -9.09
CA LEU A 71 -17.35 -6.50 -8.75
C LEU A 71 -18.28 -6.13 -9.90
N ASP A 72 -18.05 -6.63 -11.12
CA ASP A 72 -18.79 -6.31 -12.34
C ASP A 72 -18.78 -4.80 -12.69
N ILE A 73 -17.69 -4.10 -12.33
CA ILE A 73 -17.51 -2.67 -12.61
C ILE A 73 -16.28 -2.43 -13.48
N VAL A 74 -16.30 -1.35 -14.23
CA VAL A 74 -15.20 -0.87 -15.08
C VAL A 74 -14.74 0.48 -14.56
N LEU A 75 -13.42 0.67 -14.48
CA LEU A 75 -12.84 1.96 -14.11
C LEU A 75 -13.11 2.97 -15.23
N PRO A 76 -13.82 4.09 -14.96
CA PRO A 76 -14.02 5.12 -15.96
C PRO A 76 -12.71 5.80 -16.36
N GLU A 77 -12.47 5.98 -17.65
CA GLU A 77 -11.28 6.70 -18.17
C GLU A 77 -11.16 8.12 -17.60
N SER A 78 -12.28 8.78 -17.27
CA SER A 78 -12.32 10.10 -16.67
C SER A 78 -11.71 10.17 -15.25
N LEU A 79 -11.48 9.04 -14.59
CA LEU A 79 -10.79 8.94 -13.30
C LEU A 79 -9.27 8.80 -13.45
N ILE A 80 -8.80 8.38 -14.63
CA ILE A 80 -7.39 8.19 -14.92
C ILE A 80 -6.76 9.56 -15.16
N LEU A 81 -5.66 9.83 -14.46
CA LEU A 81 -4.90 11.06 -14.64
C LEU A 81 -3.81 10.88 -15.71
N ASN A 82 -3.14 9.74 -15.69
CA ASN A 82 -2.17 9.31 -16.69
C ASN A 82 -1.84 7.83 -16.55
N ASP A 83 -1.31 7.26 -17.61
CA ASP A 83 -0.64 5.95 -17.59
C ASP A 83 0.71 6.07 -16.87
N ILE A 84 1.17 4.97 -16.28
CA ILE A 84 2.52 4.84 -15.73
C ILE A 84 3.35 4.05 -16.75
N GLU A 85 4.38 4.69 -17.28
CA GLU A 85 5.23 4.13 -18.35
C GLU A 85 6.34 3.21 -17.82
N GLY A 86 6.69 3.33 -16.53
CA GLY A 86 7.74 2.50 -15.95
C GLY A 86 8.21 3.00 -14.59
N TYR A 87 9.33 2.42 -14.16
CA TYR A 87 10.00 2.74 -12.91
C TYR A 87 11.47 3.01 -13.14
N ARG A 88 11.98 4.09 -12.55
CA ARG A 88 13.41 4.36 -12.45
C ARG A 88 13.83 4.31 -11.00
N LEU A 89 14.83 3.49 -10.68
CA LEU A 89 15.36 3.35 -9.33
C LEU A 89 16.61 4.22 -9.15
N HIS A 90 16.67 4.91 -8.02
CA HIS A 90 17.77 5.77 -7.62
C HIS A 90 18.36 5.32 -6.30
N SER A 91 19.67 5.25 -6.22
CA SER A 91 20.45 5.20 -5.00
C SER A 91 21.18 6.52 -4.76
N ASP A 92 22.14 6.55 -3.85
CA ASP A 92 22.88 7.78 -3.53
C ASP A 92 23.66 8.32 -4.75
N LEU A 93 24.21 7.44 -5.60
CA LEU A 93 25.08 7.81 -6.71
C LEU A 93 24.55 7.36 -8.08
N LEU A 94 23.83 6.24 -8.16
CA LEU A 94 23.43 5.60 -9.40
C LEU A 94 21.92 5.68 -9.64
N SER A 95 21.57 5.55 -10.91
CA SER A 95 20.16 5.44 -11.35
C SER A 95 20.05 4.35 -12.41
N LEU A 96 18.93 3.65 -12.41
CA LEU A 96 18.66 2.54 -13.30
C LEU A 96 17.19 2.56 -13.74
N ASP A 97 16.96 2.56 -15.05
CA ASP A 97 15.65 2.28 -15.61
C ASP A 97 15.34 0.80 -15.42
N LEU A 98 14.29 0.51 -14.68
CA LEU A 98 13.88 -0.86 -14.44
C LEU A 98 13.11 -1.37 -15.66
N ALA A 99 13.75 -2.23 -16.45
CA ALA A 99 13.13 -2.90 -17.57
C ALA A 99 12.44 -4.18 -17.11
N GLY A 100 11.20 -4.36 -17.54
CA GLY A 100 10.41 -5.56 -17.31
C GLY A 100 9.10 -5.48 -18.09
N GLU A 101 8.52 -6.62 -18.40
CA GLU A 101 7.20 -6.68 -19.02
C GLU A 101 6.15 -6.55 -17.91
N GLU A 102 5.43 -5.44 -17.86
CA GLU A 102 4.17 -5.37 -17.11
C GLU A 102 3.07 -6.07 -17.92
N VAL A 103 2.46 -7.08 -17.32
CA VAL A 103 1.25 -7.68 -17.88
C VAL A 103 0.06 -6.82 -17.44
N GLY A 104 -0.33 -5.88 -18.29
CA GLY A 104 -1.44 -4.98 -18.07
C GLY A 104 -1.03 -3.53 -17.81
N ARG A 105 -2.03 -2.65 -17.76
CA ARG A 105 -1.89 -1.21 -17.65
C ARG A 105 -1.75 -0.77 -16.19
N SER A 106 -0.74 0.01 -15.85
CA SER A 106 -0.64 0.73 -14.58
C SER A 106 -1.09 2.17 -14.78
N VAL A 107 -1.97 2.69 -13.91
CA VAL A 107 -2.52 4.05 -14.04
C VAL A 107 -2.44 4.82 -12.74
N SER A 108 -2.38 6.13 -12.82
CA SER A 108 -2.53 7.01 -11.67
C SER A 108 -3.95 7.59 -11.61
N VAL A 109 -4.51 7.67 -10.40
CA VAL A 109 -5.84 8.24 -10.14
C VAL A 109 -5.82 9.19 -8.95
N ALA A 110 -6.75 10.14 -8.91
CA ALA A 110 -7.04 10.88 -7.69
C ALA A 110 -7.84 10.00 -6.73
N ARG A 111 -7.22 9.58 -5.61
CA ARG A 111 -7.86 8.66 -4.64
C ARG A 111 -9.22 9.13 -4.13
N SER A 112 -9.40 10.44 -3.94
CA SER A 112 -10.70 10.99 -3.56
C SER A 112 -11.78 10.68 -4.59
N ARG A 113 -11.47 10.89 -5.87
CA ARG A 113 -12.43 10.62 -6.98
C ARG A 113 -12.68 9.12 -7.14
N PHE A 114 -11.64 8.31 -6.98
CA PHE A 114 -11.75 6.85 -7.02
C PHE A 114 -12.59 6.31 -5.86
N ASP A 115 -12.33 6.76 -4.61
CA ASP A 115 -13.09 6.33 -3.45
C ASP A 115 -14.57 6.78 -3.54
N ALA A 116 -14.84 8.00 -4.05
CA ALA A 116 -16.20 8.47 -4.32
C ALA A 116 -16.91 7.61 -5.38
N PHE A 117 -16.23 7.26 -6.45
CA PHE A 117 -16.75 6.36 -7.49
C PHE A 117 -17.13 5.00 -6.88
N MET A 118 -16.26 4.38 -6.11
CA MET A 118 -16.53 3.09 -5.46
C MET A 118 -17.77 3.15 -4.55
N LEU A 119 -17.92 4.23 -3.76
CA LEU A 119 -19.10 4.41 -2.91
C LEU A 119 -20.38 4.67 -3.69
N GLU A 120 -20.28 5.31 -4.85
CA GLU A 120 -21.45 5.50 -5.71
C GLU A 120 -21.93 4.16 -6.31
N GLU A 121 -21.00 3.31 -6.74
CA GLU A 121 -21.34 1.95 -7.19
C GLU A 121 -21.97 1.11 -6.06
N VAL A 122 -21.53 1.29 -4.80
CA VAL A 122 -22.14 0.68 -3.62
C VAL A 122 -23.61 1.12 -3.44
N ARG A 123 -23.90 2.43 -3.58
CA ARG A 123 -25.28 2.96 -3.50
C ARG A 123 -26.15 2.40 -4.62
N LYS A 124 -25.63 2.36 -5.85
CA LYS A 124 -26.34 1.74 -6.98
C LYS A 124 -26.62 0.26 -6.77
N ALA A 125 -25.73 -0.45 -6.08
CA ALA A 125 -25.94 -1.85 -5.72
C ALA A 125 -27.03 -2.04 -4.67
N GLY A 126 -27.39 -0.99 -3.89
CA GLY A 126 -28.47 -0.99 -2.91
C GLY A 126 -28.03 -0.98 -1.44
N ALA A 127 -26.74 -0.72 -1.15
CA ALA A 127 -26.31 -0.53 0.23
C ALA A 127 -26.60 0.90 0.73
N GLN A 128 -26.88 1.01 2.01
CA GLN A 128 -27.00 2.30 2.69
C GLN A 128 -25.62 2.82 3.09
N VAL A 129 -25.31 4.07 2.77
CA VAL A 129 -24.07 4.75 3.19
C VAL A 129 -24.44 5.87 4.16
N ILE A 130 -23.97 5.75 5.40
CA ILE A 130 -24.22 6.71 6.50
C ILE A 130 -22.91 7.46 6.77
N HIS A 131 -22.97 8.79 6.73
CA HIS A 131 -21.82 9.65 6.96
C HIS A 131 -21.64 9.99 8.46
N ASN A 132 -21.45 8.96 9.27
CA ASN A 132 -21.24 9.06 10.71
C ASN A 132 -19.90 8.44 11.11
N ARG A 133 -19.39 8.87 12.27
CA ARG A 133 -18.20 8.30 12.88
C ARG A 133 -18.61 7.25 13.92
N MET A 134 -18.01 6.08 13.85
CA MET A 134 -18.12 5.06 14.89
C MET A 134 -17.49 5.55 16.20
N THR A 135 -18.18 5.36 17.32
CA THR A 135 -17.74 5.78 18.66
C THR A 135 -17.49 4.62 19.61
N ALA A 136 -18.21 3.48 19.44
CA ALA A 136 -17.96 2.24 20.18
C ALA A 136 -18.48 1.03 19.40
N VAL A 137 -18.09 -0.18 19.83
CA VAL A 137 -18.63 -1.45 19.33
C VAL A 137 -18.75 -2.45 20.47
N GLU A 138 -19.87 -3.16 20.50
CA GLU A 138 -20.11 -4.27 21.41
C GLU A 138 -20.47 -5.52 20.60
N VAL A 139 -19.74 -6.60 20.85
CA VAL A 139 -19.99 -7.90 20.22
C VAL A 139 -20.57 -8.84 21.24
N ASN A 140 -21.85 -9.20 21.05
CA ASN A 140 -22.62 -10.04 21.95
C ASN A 140 -23.02 -11.37 21.30
N SER A 141 -23.56 -12.29 22.09
CA SER A 141 -24.00 -13.61 21.60
C SER A 141 -25.12 -13.52 20.55
N ASP A 142 -26.00 -12.52 20.67
CA ASP A 142 -27.18 -12.30 19.82
C ASP A 142 -26.98 -11.32 18.68
N GLY A 143 -25.86 -10.56 18.67
CA GLY A 143 -25.58 -9.60 17.63
C GLY A 143 -24.41 -8.68 17.96
N VAL A 144 -24.24 -7.67 17.13
CA VAL A 144 -23.28 -6.59 17.29
C VAL A 144 -24.04 -5.28 17.38
N LEU A 145 -23.65 -4.43 18.33
CA LEU A 145 -24.12 -3.05 18.41
C LEU A 145 -22.96 -2.11 18.06
N VAL A 146 -23.11 -1.36 16.97
CA VAL A 146 -22.18 -0.34 16.52
C VAL A 146 -22.74 1.01 16.90
N TYR A 147 -22.07 1.71 17.80
CA TYR A 147 -22.42 3.07 18.20
C TYR A 147 -21.79 4.09 17.24
N SER A 148 -22.51 5.14 16.93
CA SER A 148 -22.00 6.25 16.12
C SER A 148 -22.36 7.60 16.72
N ASP A 149 -21.81 8.67 16.18
CA ASP A 149 -22.19 10.05 16.54
C ASP A 149 -23.58 10.48 16.01
N GLY A 150 -24.26 9.56 15.33
CA GLY A 150 -25.67 9.64 14.93
C GLY A 150 -26.45 8.43 15.45
N GLU A 151 -27.04 7.66 14.55
CA GLU A 151 -27.83 6.48 14.90
C GLU A 151 -26.96 5.25 15.20
N ASN A 152 -27.35 4.49 16.21
CA ASN A 152 -26.73 3.21 16.53
C ASN A 152 -27.24 2.11 15.60
N ILE A 153 -26.35 1.19 15.19
CA ILE A 153 -26.67 0.14 14.23
C ILE A 153 -26.59 -1.21 14.95
N LYS A 154 -27.73 -1.91 15.05
CA LYS A 154 -27.74 -3.32 15.44
C LYS A 154 -27.55 -4.18 14.21
N CYS A 155 -26.54 -5.07 14.22
CA CYS A 155 -26.19 -5.90 13.07
C CYS A 155 -25.82 -7.33 13.49
N ALA A 156 -25.85 -8.26 12.54
CA ALA A 156 -25.46 -9.65 12.75
C ALA A 156 -23.93 -9.79 12.81
N VAL A 157 -23.21 -8.94 12.06
CA VAL A 157 -21.75 -8.95 11.96
C VAL A 157 -21.23 -7.55 11.62
N VAL A 158 -20.06 -7.22 12.14
CA VAL A 158 -19.34 -5.99 11.79
C VAL A 158 -18.07 -6.29 10.98
N VAL A 159 -17.86 -5.55 9.89
CA VAL A 159 -16.68 -5.62 9.05
C VAL A 159 -15.84 -4.37 9.26
N GLY A 160 -14.60 -4.53 9.74
CA GLY A 160 -13.65 -3.42 9.92
C GLY A 160 -12.88 -3.14 8.64
N ALA A 161 -13.25 -2.08 7.91
CA ALA A 161 -12.65 -1.63 6.66
C ALA A 161 -12.05 -0.21 6.78
N PHE A 162 -11.72 0.20 8.00
CA PHE A 162 -11.33 1.57 8.39
C PHE A 162 -9.86 1.93 8.08
N GLY A 163 -9.14 1.05 7.38
CA GLY A 163 -7.72 1.24 7.13
C GLY A 163 -6.89 1.26 8.42
N LEU A 164 -6.09 2.30 8.63
CA LEU A 164 -5.30 2.53 9.85
C LEU A 164 -5.73 3.84 10.55
N ASP A 165 -7.04 4.09 10.63
CA ASP A 165 -7.58 5.21 11.41
C ASP A 165 -7.41 4.93 12.92
N ASP A 166 -6.61 5.76 13.60
CA ASP A 166 -6.25 5.55 15.01
C ASP A 166 -7.47 5.48 15.95
N GLY A 167 -8.46 6.32 15.69
CA GLY A 167 -9.67 6.38 16.54
C GLY A 167 -10.44 5.08 16.43
N THR A 168 -10.70 4.63 15.21
CA THR A 168 -11.46 3.40 14.95
C THR A 168 -10.67 2.15 15.34
N CYS A 169 -9.32 2.15 15.14
CA CYS A 169 -8.46 1.06 15.66
C CYS A 169 -8.66 0.86 17.16
N ARG A 170 -8.56 1.94 17.97
CA ARG A 170 -8.72 1.88 19.42
C ARG A 170 -10.10 1.38 19.84
N ILE A 171 -11.16 1.78 19.13
CA ILE A 171 -12.51 1.33 19.39
C ILE A 171 -12.60 -0.18 19.23
N PHE A 172 -12.07 -0.73 18.13
CA PHE A 172 -12.06 -2.18 17.93
C PHE A 172 -11.17 -2.92 18.91
N GLU A 173 -10.03 -2.36 19.32
CA GLU A 173 -9.15 -2.94 20.35
C GLU A 173 -9.80 -2.96 21.74
N GLN A 174 -10.71 -2.04 22.03
CA GLN A 174 -11.48 -2.00 23.27
C GLN A 174 -12.68 -2.96 23.26
N GLY A 175 -13.38 -3.06 22.12
CA GLY A 175 -14.61 -3.84 22.00
C GLY A 175 -14.41 -5.28 21.51
N THR A 176 -13.19 -5.65 21.07
CA THR A 176 -12.85 -6.97 20.52
C THR A 176 -11.41 -7.36 20.84
N PRO A 177 -10.99 -8.62 20.70
CA PRO A 177 -9.60 -9.03 20.83
C PRO A 177 -8.67 -8.54 19.72
N TYR A 178 -9.16 -7.81 18.73
CA TYR A 178 -8.37 -7.25 17.64
C TYR A 178 -7.19 -6.38 18.15
N CYS A 179 -6.05 -6.47 17.48
CA CYS A 179 -4.93 -5.54 17.66
C CYS A 179 -4.42 -5.10 16.30
N GLN A 180 -4.24 -3.80 16.11
CA GLN A 180 -3.80 -3.23 14.84
C GLN A 180 -2.47 -3.82 14.36
N PRO A 181 -2.24 -3.84 13.03
CA PRO A 181 -1.00 -4.33 12.46
C PRO A 181 0.17 -3.36 12.71
N ASP A 182 1.41 -3.87 12.67
CA ASP A 182 2.59 -3.02 12.54
C ASP A 182 2.52 -2.24 11.22
N PHE A 183 2.97 -0.99 11.25
CA PHE A 183 2.90 -0.09 10.10
C PHE A 183 4.16 0.75 9.91
N LEU A 184 4.33 1.31 8.70
CA LEU A 184 5.21 2.42 8.41
C LEU A 184 4.41 3.72 8.35
N ASN A 185 5.05 4.78 8.82
CA ASN A 185 4.57 6.14 8.59
C ASN A 185 4.97 6.61 7.19
N THR A 186 4.15 7.45 6.60
CA THR A 186 4.44 8.15 5.35
C THR A 186 4.26 9.64 5.51
N VAL A 187 5.06 10.40 4.80
CA VAL A 187 4.85 11.84 4.59
C VAL A 187 4.72 12.06 3.09
N ILE A 188 3.70 12.79 2.71
CA ILE A 188 3.35 13.03 1.30
C ILE A 188 3.24 14.53 1.09
N THR A 189 3.72 15.02 -0.06
CA THR A 189 3.52 16.37 -0.53
C THR A 189 3.20 16.38 -2.02
N ARG A 190 2.69 17.49 -2.52
CA ARG A 190 2.38 17.70 -3.94
C ARG A 190 3.04 18.97 -4.43
N LEU A 191 3.50 18.94 -5.67
CA LEU A 191 4.03 20.08 -6.39
C LEU A 191 3.31 20.20 -7.72
N TYR A 192 2.98 21.43 -8.10
CA TYR A 192 2.33 21.77 -9.36
C TYR A 192 3.34 22.54 -10.22
N PRO A 193 4.17 21.84 -11.00
CA PRO A 193 5.32 22.45 -11.68
C PRO A 193 4.98 23.14 -13.00
N GLY A 194 3.75 22.98 -13.50
CA GLY A 194 3.30 23.45 -14.80
C GLY A 194 3.52 22.42 -15.92
N ASP A 195 2.82 22.62 -17.03
CA ASP A 195 2.69 21.64 -18.11
C ASP A 195 4.00 21.31 -18.79
N GLU A 196 4.84 22.30 -19.06
CA GLU A 196 6.16 22.11 -19.68
C GLU A 196 7.05 21.17 -18.88
N PHE A 197 7.09 21.34 -17.56
CA PHE A 197 7.84 20.46 -16.68
C PHE A 197 7.26 19.05 -16.65
N MET A 198 5.93 18.92 -16.57
CA MET A 198 5.26 17.63 -16.56
C MET A 198 5.54 16.84 -17.86
N GLN A 199 5.51 17.50 -19.02
CA GLN A 199 5.85 16.89 -20.31
C GLN A 199 7.30 16.44 -20.36
N SER A 200 8.24 17.26 -19.85
CA SER A 200 9.67 16.91 -19.82
C SER A 200 10.00 15.75 -18.89
N MET A 201 9.22 15.59 -17.81
CA MET A 201 9.41 14.53 -16.83
C MET A 201 8.91 13.17 -17.31
N GLY A 202 7.87 13.16 -18.18
CA GLY A 202 7.16 11.94 -18.59
C GLY A 202 6.40 11.29 -17.44
N PHE A 203 5.96 10.05 -17.64
CA PHE A 203 5.10 9.34 -16.70
C PHE A 203 5.78 8.13 -16.03
N THR A 204 7.10 8.20 -15.86
CA THR A 204 7.90 7.21 -15.13
C THR A 204 7.95 7.54 -13.64
N ILE A 205 7.68 6.56 -12.79
CA ILE A 205 7.82 6.68 -11.33
C ILE A 205 9.31 6.68 -10.96
N GLN A 206 9.76 7.73 -10.27
CA GLN A 206 11.12 7.83 -9.73
C GLN A 206 11.11 7.27 -8.31
N ALA A 207 11.71 6.10 -8.10
CA ALA A 207 11.81 5.42 -6.81
C ALA A 207 13.22 5.62 -6.22
N PHE A 208 13.31 5.94 -4.93
CA PHE A 208 14.55 6.29 -4.25
C PHE A 208 14.81 5.38 -3.06
N LEU A 209 15.98 4.76 -3.03
CA LEU A 209 16.53 3.98 -1.93
C LEU A 209 17.84 4.65 -1.48
N LEU A 210 17.70 5.71 -0.67
CA LEU A 210 18.82 6.56 -0.22
C LEU A 210 19.25 6.18 1.20
N SER A 211 20.56 6.23 1.47
CA SER A 211 21.12 5.98 2.80
C SER A 211 20.90 7.15 3.76
N TYR A 212 19.64 7.44 4.03
CA TYR A 212 19.22 8.49 4.96
C TYR A 212 18.59 7.88 6.21
N PRO A 213 19.00 8.27 7.44
CA PRO A 213 18.45 7.71 8.66
C PRO A 213 16.92 7.86 8.78
N GLY A 214 16.23 6.77 9.05
CA GLY A 214 14.78 6.75 9.20
C GLY A 214 13.97 6.70 7.90
N LEU A 215 14.62 6.85 6.74
CA LEU A 215 14.02 6.69 5.43
C LEU A 215 14.19 5.24 4.97
N GLU A 216 13.10 4.55 4.61
CA GLU A 216 13.16 3.24 3.96
C GLU A 216 13.04 3.36 2.45
N PHE A 217 12.16 4.22 1.97
CA PHE A 217 12.10 4.57 0.55
C PHE A 217 11.44 5.93 0.34
N GLY A 218 11.69 6.52 -0.82
CA GLY A 218 10.97 7.68 -1.33
C GLY A 218 10.50 7.44 -2.77
N ALA A 219 9.51 8.20 -3.23
CA ALA A 219 9.11 8.20 -4.62
C ALA A 219 8.56 9.54 -5.08
N ILE A 220 8.77 9.85 -6.36
CA ILE A 220 8.13 10.93 -7.10
C ILE A 220 7.27 10.28 -8.18
N THR A 221 5.98 10.54 -8.13
CA THR A 221 4.99 9.96 -9.05
C THR A 221 4.30 11.07 -9.82
N PRO A 222 4.39 11.07 -11.17
CA PRO A 222 3.66 12.01 -12.00
C PRO A 222 2.16 11.70 -11.99
N LYS A 223 1.33 12.75 -11.96
CA LYS A 223 -0.12 12.64 -11.84
C LYS A 223 -0.82 13.77 -12.58
N GLY A 224 -0.98 13.62 -13.88
CA GLY A 224 -1.62 14.65 -14.70
C GLY A 224 -0.91 15.99 -14.60
N ASP A 225 -1.46 16.93 -13.84
CA ASP A 225 -0.98 18.31 -13.67
C ASP A 225 0.02 18.52 -12.52
N HIS A 226 0.32 17.47 -11.74
CA HIS A 226 1.18 17.58 -10.56
C HIS A 226 2.05 16.35 -10.35
N ILE A 227 3.07 16.50 -9.52
CA ILE A 227 3.84 15.38 -8.99
C ILE A 227 3.47 15.14 -7.52
N SER A 228 3.25 13.90 -7.17
CA SER A 228 3.10 13.46 -5.78
C SER A 228 4.42 12.90 -5.29
N ILE A 229 4.93 13.43 -4.18
CA ILE A 229 6.18 13.01 -3.56
C ILE A 229 5.85 12.36 -2.22
N ASN A 230 6.33 11.15 -2.01
CA ASN A 230 6.15 10.46 -0.75
C ASN A 230 7.46 9.88 -0.24
N ILE A 231 7.57 9.83 1.07
CA ILE A 231 8.60 9.08 1.78
C ILE A 231 7.94 8.13 2.78
N ALA A 232 8.59 7.04 3.08
CA ALA A 232 8.12 6.09 4.09
C ALA A 232 9.27 5.60 4.96
N GLY A 233 8.93 5.28 6.21
CA GLY A 233 9.83 4.75 7.21
C GLY A 233 9.18 4.74 8.59
N ARG A 234 9.81 4.14 9.58
CA ARG A 234 9.22 4.06 10.93
C ARG A 234 9.05 5.45 11.56
N ASN A 235 10.03 6.34 11.40
CA ASN A 235 10.08 7.66 12.05
C ASN A 235 10.20 8.81 11.06
N VAL A 236 9.47 8.74 9.93
CA VAL A 236 9.47 9.85 8.96
C VAL A 236 8.65 11.03 9.46
N SER A 237 9.15 12.22 9.15
CA SER A 237 8.55 13.50 9.52
C SER A 237 8.66 14.51 8.37
N SER A 238 8.05 15.68 8.53
CA SER A 238 8.23 16.80 7.59
C SER A 238 9.69 17.21 7.45
N LYS A 239 10.49 17.12 8.54
CA LYS A 239 11.94 17.36 8.48
C LYS A 239 12.64 16.35 7.57
N VAL A 240 12.37 15.05 7.73
CA VAL A 240 12.93 14.00 6.86
C VAL A 240 12.51 14.22 5.40
N MET A 241 11.27 14.66 5.16
CA MET A 241 10.81 15.01 3.81
C MET A 241 11.60 16.21 3.25
N MET A 242 11.83 17.25 4.03
CA MET A 242 12.64 18.39 3.58
C MET A 242 14.07 17.99 3.24
N ASP A 243 14.69 17.15 4.06
CA ASP A 243 16.03 16.65 3.83
C ASP A 243 16.09 15.75 2.58
N PHE A 244 15.07 14.91 2.39
CA PHE A 244 14.89 14.11 1.17
C PHE A 244 14.79 15.01 -0.08
N LEU A 245 13.95 16.03 -0.05
CA LEU A 245 13.80 16.98 -1.16
C LEU A 245 15.07 17.76 -1.47
N ARG A 246 15.97 17.98 -0.48
CA ARG A 246 17.26 18.67 -0.65
C ARG A 246 18.38 17.75 -1.12
N SER A 247 18.17 16.44 -1.09
CA SER A 247 19.21 15.48 -1.52
C SER A 247 19.50 15.60 -3.01
N ALA A 248 20.76 15.47 -3.39
CA ALA A 248 21.21 15.65 -4.79
C ALA A 248 20.51 14.73 -5.81
N PRO A 249 20.24 13.43 -5.51
CA PRO A 249 19.49 12.58 -6.41
C PRO A 249 18.06 13.09 -6.67
N VAL A 250 17.39 13.62 -5.65
CA VAL A 250 15.99 14.07 -5.71
C VAL A 250 15.87 15.43 -6.40
N GLN A 251 16.81 16.34 -6.16
CA GLN A 251 16.82 17.68 -6.72
C GLN A 251 16.76 17.70 -8.26
N ARG A 252 17.25 16.65 -8.92
CA ARG A 252 17.22 16.52 -10.39
C ARG A 252 15.81 16.42 -10.96
N PHE A 253 14.85 15.96 -10.14
CA PHE A 253 13.44 15.73 -10.50
C PHE A 253 12.51 16.78 -9.92
N LEU A 254 13.03 17.87 -9.37
CA LEU A 254 12.23 18.98 -8.85
C LEU A 254 12.31 20.19 -9.77
N PRO A 255 11.20 20.94 -9.93
CA PRO A 255 11.21 22.18 -10.70
C PRO A 255 12.24 23.17 -10.15
N PRO A 256 12.99 23.89 -11.01
CA PRO A 256 14.06 24.79 -10.59
C PRO A 256 13.61 25.88 -9.58
N HIS A 257 12.41 26.43 -9.76
CA HIS A 257 11.84 27.46 -8.89
C HIS A 257 11.41 26.92 -7.53
N GLN A 258 11.12 25.61 -7.42
CA GLN A 258 10.68 24.97 -6.18
C GLN A 258 11.84 24.32 -5.40
N ARG A 259 13.04 24.32 -5.96
CA ARG A 259 14.25 23.82 -5.27
C ARG A 259 14.64 24.67 -4.06
N ARG A 260 14.19 25.91 -3.96
CA ARG A 260 14.61 26.89 -2.97
C ARG A 260 13.49 27.44 -2.07
N GLU A 261 12.19 27.16 -2.32
CA GLU A 261 11.10 27.91 -1.70
C GLU A 261 10.00 27.10 -1.01
N LYS A 262 9.43 27.77 0.02
CA LYS A 262 8.14 27.72 0.73
C LYS A 262 7.81 26.45 1.52
N PRO A 263 7.15 26.62 2.68
CA PRO A 263 6.60 25.49 3.41
C PRO A 263 5.57 24.78 2.55
N LEU A 264 5.89 23.54 2.21
CA LEU A 264 4.98 22.66 1.49
C LEU A 264 3.92 22.13 2.45
N ASN A 265 2.73 21.89 1.95
CA ASN A 265 1.72 21.18 2.69
C ASN A 265 2.11 19.71 2.78
N TYR A 266 2.32 19.22 4.00
CA TYR A 266 2.66 17.83 4.27
C TYR A 266 1.45 17.09 4.81
N PHE A 267 1.20 15.92 4.25
CA PHE A 267 0.18 14.99 4.71
C PHE A 267 0.84 13.77 5.30
N LYS A 268 0.33 13.31 6.43
CA LYS A 268 0.77 12.07 7.06
C LYS A 268 -0.16 10.94 6.68
N GLY A 269 0.40 9.77 6.43
CA GLY A 269 -0.31 8.54 6.19
C GLY A 269 0.40 7.37 6.85
N ARG A 270 -0.20 6.20 6.74
CA ARG A 270 0.33 4.93 7.23
C ARG A 270 -0.01 3.82 6.26
N PHE A 271 0.79 2.76 6.27
CA PHE A 271 0.43 1.50 5.64
C PHE A 271 0.98 0.33 6.44
N PRO A 272 0.27 -0.81 6.47
CA PRO A 272 0.66 -1.96 7.27
C PRO A 272 1.84 -2.69 6.64
N ILE A 273 2.66 -3.32 7.51
CA ILE A 273 3.81 -4.15 7.12
C ILE A 273 3.78 -5.54 7.76
N ALA A 274 2.72 -5.84 8.48
CA ALA A 274 2.48 -7.14 9.10
C ALA A 274 0.96 -7.36 9.23
N PRO A 275 0.50 -8.62 9.35
CA PRO A 275 -0.88 -8.91 9.70
C PRO A 275 -1.25 -8.36 11.08
N ALA A 276 -2.51 -7.92 11.20
CA ALA A 276 -3.13 -7.63 12.48
C ALA A 276 -3.26 -8.91 13.32
N ARG A 277 -3.24 -8.78 14.64
CA ARG A 277 -3.57 -9.91 15.52
C ARG A 277 -5.07 -9.99 15.72
N ASN A 278 -5.61 -11.20 15.80
CA ASN A 278 -7.05 -11.45 15.93
C ASN A 278 -7.88 -10.64 14.93
N LEU A 279 -7.45 -10.62 13.67
CA LEU A 279 -8.09 -9.87 12.59
C LEU A 279 -9.52 -10.38 12.26
N TYR A 280 -9.93 -11.48 12.85
CA TYR A 280 -11.29 -12.00 12.83
C TYR A 280 -11.62 -12.66 14.16
N GLY A 281 -12.91 -12.74 14.46
CA GLY A 281 -13.45 -13.39 15.65
C GLY A 281 -14.94 -13.65 15.50
N TYR A 282 -15.62 -13.90 16.60
CA TYR A 282 -17.05 -14.07 16.61
C TYR A 282 -17.73 -12.77 16.17
N ARG A 283 -18.50 -12.80 15.08
CA ARG A 283 -19.25 -11.67 14.51
C ARG A 283 -18.42 -10.44 14.10
N TYR A 284 -17.10 -10.58 13.91
CA TYR A 284 -16.31 -9.50 13.33
C TYR A 284 -15.19 -10.02 12.43
N VAL A 285 -14.85 -9.25 11.41
CA VAL A 285 -13.73 -9.50 10.50
C VAL A 285 -13.13 -8.20 10.00
N MET A 286 -11.80 -8.12 9.96
CA MET A 286 -11.04 -6.98 9.41
C MET A 286 -10.64 -7.24 7.96
N ILE A 287 -10.68 -6.19 7.12
CA ILE A 287 -10.31 -6.25 5.71
C ILE A 287 -9.43 -5.06 5.31
N GLY A 288 -8.70 -5.17 4.21
CA GLY A 288 -7.79 -4.12 3.75
C GLY A 288 -6.65 -3.86 4.73
N ASP A 289 -6.30 -2.58 4.90
CA ASP A 289 -5.16 -2.20 5.75
C ASP A 289 -5.41 -2.51 7.24
N SER A 290 -6.66 -2.51 7.71
CA SER A 290 -6.99 -2.92 9.07
C SER A 290 -6.72 -4.40 9.35
N ALA A 291 -6.76 -5.26 8.32
CA ALA A 291 -6.33 -6.65 8.41
C ALA A 291 -4.81 -6.81 8.33
N GLY A 292 -4.11 -5.84 7.75
CA GLY A 292 -2.65 -5.87 7.62
C GLY A 292 -2.11 -6.91 6.65
N LEU A 293 -2.92 -7.41 5.72
CA LEU A 293 -2.54 -8.49 4.78
C LEU A 293 -1.83 -7.98 3.53
N MET A 294 -1.42 -6.71 3.52
CA MET A 294 -0.69 -6.11 2.44
C MET A 294 0.75 -6.61 2.36
N ARG A 295 1.30 -6.67 1.16
CA ARG A 295 2.72 -7.04 0.92
C ARG A 295 3.67 -6.02 1.55
N PRO A 296 4.66 -6.44 2.38
CA PRO A 296 5.43 -5.53 3.25
C PRO A 296 6.44 -4.62 2.56
N PHE A 297 6.82 -4.87 1.31
CA PHE A 297 7.78 -4.05 0.55
C PHE A 297 7.09 -3.16 -0.46
N LYS A 298 6.52 -3.73 -1.52
CA LYS A 298 5.65 -3.02 -2.47
C LYS A 298 4.21 -3.46 -2.24
N GLY A 299 3.48 -2.70 -1.46
CA GLY A 299 2.07 -2.97 -1.22
C GLY A 299 1.20 -2.63 -2.42
N LYS A 300 0.40 -3.56 -2.91
CA LYS A 300 -0.75 -3.29 -3.78
C LYS A 300 -2.00 -3.15 -2.90
N GLY A 301 -2.00 -2.15 -2.00
CA GLY A 301 -2.99 -2.01 -0.94
C GLY A 301 -4.43 -2.00 -1.44
N ILE A 302 -4.70 -1.35 -2.58
CA ILE A 302 -6.06 -1.29 -3.16
C ILE A 302 -6.49 -2.67 -3.64
N ASN A 303 -5.63 -3.40 -4.38
CA ASN A 303 -5.93 -4.76 -4.84
C ASN A 303 -6.18 -5.69 -3.64
N THR A 304 -5.30 -5.64 -2.64
CA THR A 304 -5.46 -6.42 -1.40
C THR A 304 -6.74 -6.06 -0.66
N ALA A 305 -7.09 -4.78 -0.58
CA ALA A 305 -8.32 -4.34 0.09
C ALA A 305 -9.56 -4.88 -0.61
N ILE A 306 -9.61 -4.86 -1.94
CA ILE A 306 -10.71 -5.40 -2.72
C ILE A 306 -10.81 -6.92 -2.51
N HIS A 307 -9.71 -7.66 -2.68
CA HIS A 307 -9.73 -9.12 -2.47
C HIS A 307 -10.18 -9.52 -1.08
N THR A 308 -9.64 -8.89 -0.04
CA THR A 308 -10.04 -9.20 1.34
C THR A 308 -11.51 -8.85 1.60
N GLY A 309 -12.03 -7.77 0.98
CA GLY A 309 -13.45 -7.42 1.01
C GLY A 309 -14.34 -8.49 0.37
N VAL A 310 -13.95 -8.96 -0.81
CA VAL A 310 -14.67 -10.04 -1.53
C VAL A 310 -14.66 -11.34 -0.74
N TYR A 311 -13.50 -11.74 -0.22
CA TYR A 311 -13.38 -12.99 0.55
C TYR A 311 -14.18 -12.96 1.86
N ALA A 312 -14.14 -11.83 2.58
CA ALA A 312 -14.93 -11.65 3.79
C ALA A 312 -16.44 -11.72 3.49
N ALA A 313 -16.90 -11.06 2.43
CA ALA A 313 -18.30 -11.09 2.01
C ALA A 313 -18.78 -12.50 1.67
N ARG A 314 -17.99 -13.25 0.89
CA ARG A 314 -18.29 -14.65 0.55
C ARG A 314 -18.31 -15.54 1.80
N SER A 315 -17.35 -15.36 2.71
CA SER A 315 -17.32 -16.11 3.97
C SER A 315 -18.59 -15.84 4.81
N ILE A 316 -19.00 -14.58 4.96
CA ILE A 316 -20.21 -14.18 5.68
C ILE A 316 -21.44 -14.84 5.07
N MET A 317 -21.59 -14.77 3.75
CA MET A 317 -22.80 -15.25 3.08
C MET A 317 -22.92 -16.77 3.02
N MET A 318 -21.79 -17.48 2.87
CA MET A 318 -21.78 -18.93 2.59
C MET A 318 -21.43 -19.79 3.81
N HIS A 319 -20.58 -19.30 4.72
CA HIS A 319 -19.98 -20.11 5.78
C HIS A 319 -20.35 -19.64 7.19
N GLY A 320 -20.79 -18.39 7.35
CA GLY A 320 -21.35 -17.86 8.59
C GLY A 320 -20.41 -16.92 9.35
N LEU A 321 -20.74 -16.68 10.64
CA LEU A 321 -20.25 -15.57 11.45
C LEU A 321 -19.37 -16.01 12.63
N SER A 322 -19.00 -17.29 12.71
CA SER A 322 -18.14 -17.80 13.79
C SER A 322 -16.67 -17.52 13.48
N LYS A 323 -15.84 -17.56 14.51
CA LYS A 323 -14.39 -17.45 14.37
C LYS A 323 -13.83 -18.55 13.46
N ASP A 324 -14.32 -19.78 13.59
CA ASP A 324 -13.87 -20.92 12.78
C ASP A 324 -14.29 -20.76 11.31
N ALA A 325 -15.50 -20.27 11.04
CA ALA A 325 -15.95 -19.98 9.69
C ALA A 325 -15.02 -18.95 8.99
N PHE A 326 -14.62 -17.89 9.69
CA PHE A 326 -13.66 -16.93 9.15
C PHE A 326 -12.24 -17.50 9.01
N ALA A 327 -11.81 -18.37 9.92
CA ALA A 327 -10.50 -19.01 9.83
C ALA A 327 -10.41 -19.93 8.60
N GLU A 328 -11.41 -20.80 8.44
CA GLU A 328 -11.43 -21.84 7.42
C GLU A 328 -11.78 -21.35 6.01
N ASN A 329 -12.39 -20.18 5.90
CA ASN A 329 -12.83 -19.64 4.61
C ASN A 329 -12.17 -18.28 4.32
N TYR A 330 -12.47 -17.24 5.04
CA TYR A 330 -11.90 -15.92 4.79
C TYR A 330 -10.36 -15.93 4.84
N TYR A 331 -9.77 -16.43 5.93
CA TYR A 331 -8.31 -16.39 6.10
C TYR A 331 -7.60 -17.39 5.19
N ARG A 332 -8.20 -18.55 4.93
CA ARG A 332 -7.70 -19.50 3.96
C ARG A 332 -7.68 -18.92 2.54
N ASP A 333 -8.73 -18.20 2.13
CA ASP A 333 -8.78 -17.56 0.81
C ASP A 333 -7.74 -16.42 0.69
N CYS A 334 -7.34 -15.82 1.82
CA CYS A 334 -6.21 -14.90 1.88
C CYS A 334 -4.84 -15.58 1.83
N SER A 335 -4.75 -16.90 1.68
CA SER A 335 -3.48 -17.68 1.77
C SER A 335 -2.40 -17.20 0.79
N GLN A 336 -2.76 -16.85 -0.44
CA GLN A 336 -1.80 -16.32 -1.42
C GLN A 336 -1.15 -15.02 -0.95
N LEU A 337 -1.90 -14.18 -0.23
CA LEU A 337 -1.38 -12.94 0.35
C LEU A 337 -0.50 -13.25 1.57
N THR A 338 -1.01 -14.08 2.49
CA THR A 338 -0.33 -14.36 3.77
C THR A 338 0.96 -15.17 3.61
N GLN A 339 1.02 -16.09 2.65
CA GLN A 339 2.22 -16.91 2.37
C GLN A 339 3.37 -16.07 1.81
N ASP A 340 3.09 -14.97 1.12
CA ASP A 340 4.13 -14.09 0.54
C ASP A 340 4.69 -13.07 1.56
N ILE A 341 3.98 -12.81 2.66
CA ILE A 341 4.37 -11.81 3.66
C ILE A 341 5.77 -12.07 4.27
N PRO A 342 6.16 -13.29 4.68
CA PRO A 342 7.50 -13.53 5.22
C PRO A 342 8.61 -13.20 4.23
N TYR A 343 8.42 -13.52 2.96
CA TYR A 343 9.38 -13.23 1.89
C TYR A 343 9.46 -11.72 1.62
N GLY A 344 8.34 -11.02 1.57
CA GLY A 344 8.31 -9.57 1.46
C GLY A 344 8.98 -8.85 2.65
N LYS A 345 8.84 -9.38 3.87
CA LYS A 345 9.58 -8.89 5.04
C LYS A 345 11.08 -9.10 4.89
N ALA A 346 11.52 -10.26 4.39
CA ALA A 346 12.93 -10.54 4.13
C ALA A 346 13.52 -9.59 3.08
N VAL A 347 12.82 -9.37 1.96
CA VAL A 347 13.23 -8.41 0.93
C VAL A 347 13.35 -7.00 1.52
N ARG A 348 12.37 -6.56 2.32
CA ARG A 348 12.41 -5.24 2.96
C ARG A 348 13.59 -5.10 3.92
N ILE A 349 13.85 -6.08 4.78
CA ILE A 349 14.97 -6.07 5.72
C ILE A 349 16.29 -6.03 4.96
N PHE A 350 16.44 -6.87 3.93
CA PHE A 350 17.63 -6.89 3.09
C PHE A 350 17.88 -5.56 2.39
N THR A 351 16.83 -4.95 1.80
CA THR A 351 16.93 -3.65 1.14
C THR A 351 17.33 -2.56 2.12
N ASN A 352 16.72 -2.50 3.31
CA ASN A 352 17.07 -1.53 4.33
C ASN A 352 18.53 -1.69 4.82
N MET A 353 18.99 -2.93 4.96
CA MET A 353 20.38 -3.23 5.31
C MET A 353 21.34 -2.77 4.21
N ALA A 354 21.06 -3.11 2.96
CA ALA A 354 21.85 -2.71 1.80
C ALA A 354 21.93 -1.18 1.67
N THR A 355 20.80 -0.48 1.89
CA THR A 355 20.75 0.99 1.89
C THR A 355 21.58 1.59 3.02
N SER A 356 21.40 1.09 4.26
CA SER A 356 22.14 1.58 5.44
C SER A 356 23.64 1.38 5.32
N LEU A 357 24.08 0.30 4.69
CA LEU A 357 25.50 0.00 4.44
C LEU A 357 26.05 0.70 3.19
N LYS A 358 25.24 1.53 2.51
CA LYS A 358 25.59 2.17 1.21
C LYS A 358 25.94 1.16 0.11
N PHE A 359 25.31 0.00 0.16
CA PHE A 359 25.55 -1.07 -0.80
C PHE A 359 24.58 -1.02 -2.00
N MET A 360 23.59 -0.13 -1.96
CA MET A 360 22.57 -0.03 -3.01
C MET A 360 23.13 0.34 -4.38
N ASP A 361 24.18 1.19 -4.43
CA ASP A 361 24.87 1.51 -5.68
C ASP A 361 25.48 0.26 -6.35
N HIS A 362 26.02 -0.66 -5.55
CA HIS A 362 26.55 -1.94 -6.08
C HIS A 362 25.44 -2.85 -6.59
N MET A 363 24.28 -2.86 -5.91
CA MET A 363 23.11 -3.63 -6.37
C MET A 363 22.60 -3.10 -7.71
N ILE A 364 22.48 -1.79 -7.87
CA ILE A 364 22.09 -1.14 -9.13
C ILE A 364 23.11 -1.46 -10.23
N ALA A 365 24.40 -1.41 -9.94
CA ALA A 365 25.43 -1.76 -10.92
C ALA A 365 25.38 -3.23 -11.35
N VAL A 366 25.09 -4.17 -10.41
CA VAL A 366 24.88 -5.59 -10.77
C VAL A 366 23.64 -5.75 -11.63
N ALA A 367 22.55 -5.06 -11.31
CA ALA A 367 21.32 -5.14 -12.09
C ALA A 367 21.50 -4.61 -13.53
N ALA A 368 22.32 -3.58 -13.72
CA ALA A 368 22.66 -3.07 -15.05
C ALA A 368 23.43 -4.10 -15.91
N GLU A 369 24.20 -5.00 -15.29
CA GLU A 369 25.00 -6.03 -15.96
C GLU A 369 24.27 -7.39 -16.08
N ARG A 370 23.23 -7.63 -15.25
CA ARG A 370 22.58 -8.91 -15.10
C ARG A 370 21.07 -8.80 -15.34
N PRO A 371 20.56 -9.25 -16.50
CA PRO A 371 19.13 -9.18 -16.84
C PRO A 371 18.21 -9.96 -15.87
N ASP A 372 18.68 -11.09 -15.33
CA ASP A 372 17.95 -11.87 -14.32
C ASP A 372 17.72 -11.07 -13.02
N PHE A 373 18.75 -10.37 -12.55
CA PHE A 373 18.66 -9.51 -11.37
C PHE A 373 17.89 -8.21 -11.64
N MET A 374 18.04 -7.63 -12.85
CA MET A 374 17.20 -6.51 -13.31
C MET A 374 15.72 -6.84 -13.24
N LYS A 375 15.31 -8.00 -13.79
CA LYS A 375 13.94 -8.48 -13.76
C LYS A 375 13.43 -8.66 -12.33
N ALA A 376 14.25 -9.20 -11.44
CA ALA A 376 13.90 -9.35 -10.03
C ALA A 376 13.70 -8.01 -9.32
N MET A 377 14.55 -7.03 -9.60
CA MET A 377 14.38 -5.67 -9.07
C MET A 377 13.13 -5.00 -9.60
N PHE A 378 12.86 -5.13 -10.91
CA PHE A 378 11.62 -4.66 -11.52
C PHE A 378 10.39 -5.29 -10.84
N SER A 379 10.33 -6.62 -10.75
CA SER A 379 9.23 -7.34 -10.11
C SER A 379 9.05 -6.96 -8.63
N SER A 380 10.15 -6.66 -7.93
CA SER A 380 10.10 -6.21 -6.54
C SER A 380 9.51 -4.81 -6.41
N VAL A 381 9.91 -3.87 -7.29
CA VAL A 381 9.47 -2.46 -7.27
C VAL A 381 8.08 -2.30 -7.88
N SER A 382 7.74 -3.00 -8.96
CA SER A 382 6.40 -2.99 -9.56
C SER A 382 5.39 -3.80 -8.74
N GLY A 383 5.87 -4.78 -7.93
CA GLY A 383 5.05 -5.72 -7.18
C GLY A 383 4.34 -6.73 -8.09
N HIS A 384 4.92 -7.03 -9.25
CA HIS A 384 4.32 -7.92 -10.26
C HIS A 384 4.28 -9.37 -9.79
N ASP A 385 5.43 -9.92 -9.45
CA ASP A 385 5.55 -11.31 -8.98
C ASP A 385 5.48 -11.42 -7.44
N PRO A 386 5.07 -12.59 -6.91
CA PRO A 386 5.25 -12.90 -5.49
C PRO A 386 6.73 -12.87 -5.08
N TYR A 387 7.04 -12.35 -3.89
CA TYR A 387 8.43 -12.30 -3.39
C TYR A 387 9.05 -13.68 -3.23
N LYS A 388 8.26 -14.70 -2.88
CA LYS A 388 8.70 -16.09 -2.86
C LYS A 388 9.31 -16.53 -4.20
N LYS A 389 8.63 -16.19 -5.31
CA LYS A 389 9.11 -16.49 -6.68
C LYS A 389 10.37 -15.68 -6.99
N ILE A 390 10.37 -14.37 -6.72
CA ILE A 390 11.52 -13.48 -6.96
C ILE A 390 12.77 -14.02 -6.24
N ILE A 391 12.66 -14.38 -4.96
CA ILE A 391 13.78 -14.91 -4.18
C ILE A 391 14.28 -16.24 -4.79
N ALA A 392 13.36 -17.16 -5.15
CA ALA A 392 13.72 -18.43 -5.74
C ALA A 392 14.48 -18.27 -7.08
N GLU A 393 14.07 -17.33 -7.90
CA GLU A 393 14.71 -17.06 -9.21
C GLU A 393 16.06 -16.32 -9.07
N THR A 394 16.27 -15.57 -7.99
CA THR A 394 17.51 -14.80 -7.75
C THR A 394 18.55 -15.54 -6.92
N THR A 395 18.25 -16.66 -6.29
CA THR A 395 19.21 -17.47 -5.53
C THR A 395 20.07 -18.36 -6.43
N SER A 396 20.72 -17.79 -7.47
CA SER A 396 21.69 -18.52 -8.27
C SER A 396 23.08 -18.41 -7.65
N LEU A 397 23.88 -19.51 -7.68
CA LEU A 397 25.29 -19.50 -7.21
C LEU A 397 26.12 -18.43 -7.92
N SER A 398 25.87 -18.18 -9.21
CA SER A 398 26.52 -17.15 -10.01
C SER A 398 26.23 -15.73 -9.46
N LEU A 399 24.99 -15.44 -9.06
CA LEU A 399 24.60 -14.14 -8.51
C LEU A 399 25.22 -13.95 -7.11
N VAL A 400 25.17 -14.98 -6.26
CA VAL A 400 25.79 -14.97 -4.93
C VAL A 400 27.30 -14.70 -5.07
N PHE A 401 27.98 -15.34 -6.01
CA PHE A 401 29.41 -15.11 -6.29
C PHE A 401 29.68 -13.68 -6.74
N THR A 402 28.84 -13.13 -7.64
CA THR A 402 28.97 -11.75 -8.12
C THR A 402 28.84 -10.75 -6.97
N PHE A 403 27.85 -10.93 -6.09
CA PHE A 403 27.69 -10.07 -4.91
C PHE A 403 28.85 -10.22 -3.93
N THR A 404 29.26 -11.44 -3.62
CA THR A 404 30.37 -11.69 -2.70
C THR A 404 31.65 -11.01 -3.18
N LYS A 405 31.98 -11.12 -4.47
CA LYS A 405 33.14 -10.45 -5.09
C LYS A 405 33.04 -8.93 -4.96
N ARG A 406 31.87 -8.34 -5.22
CA ARG A 406 31.68 -6.88 -5.12
C ARG A 406 31.69 -6.39 -3.65
N ILE A 407 31.13 -7.15 -2.73
CA ILE A 407 31.17 -6.84 -1.29
C ILE A 407 32.63 -6.83 -0.81
N LEU A 408 33.40 -7.88 -1.14
CA LEU A 408 34.81 -7.95 -0.78
C LEU A 408 35.60 -6.78 -1.37
N ALA A 409 35.39 -6.45 -2.64
CA ALA A 409 36.05 -5.31 -3.30
C ALA A 409 35.69 -3.98 -2.61
N HIS A 410 34.43 -3.78 -2.22
CA HIS A 410 33.97 -2.59 -1.51
C HIS A 410 34.65 -2.43 -0.15
N PHE A 411 34.75 -3.50 0.64
CA PHE A 411 35.42 -3.47 1.93
C PHE A 411 36.93 -3.27 1.82
N LEU A 412 37.59 -3.91 0.84
CA LEU A 412 39.02 -3.75 0.58
C LEU A 412 39.37 -2.32 0.14
N LEU A 413 38.54 -1.70 -0.68
CA LEU A 413 38.73 -0.31 -1.11
C LEU A 413 38.55 0.67 0.06
N ARG A 414 37.60 0.43 0.94
CA ARG A 414 37.43 1.23 2.19
C ARG A 414 38.63 1.10 3.13
N GLN A 415 39.19 -0.09 3.29
CA GLN A 415 40.40 -0.27 4.11
C GLN A 415 41.61 0.47 3.51
N LYS A 416 41.80 0.48 2.20
CA LYS A 416 42.87 1.25 1.54
C LYS A 416 42.70 2.76 1.70
N ALA A 417 41.48 3.27 1.71
CA ALA A 417 41.22 4.70 1.93
C ALA A 417 41.42 5.14 3.39
N CYS A 418 41.45 4.21 4.36
CA CYS A 418 41.73 4.48 5.76
C CYS A 418 43.19 4.30 6.16
N LEU A 419 44.09 3.87 5.25
CA LEU A 419 45.51 3.83 5.53
C LEU A 419 46.10 5.26 5.46
N PRO A 420 46.76 5.75 6.54
CA PRO A 420 47.39 7.08 6.49
C PRO A 420 48.42 7.13 5.37
N LEU A 421 48.33 8.16 4.51
CA LEU A 421 49.39 8.50 3.58
C LEU A 421 50.70 8.55 4.38
N LYS A 422 51.62 7.60 4.12
CA LYS A 422 52.99 7.73 4.58
C LYS A 422 53.53 9.07 4.05
N LYS A 423 53.75 10.01 4.97
CA LYS A 423 54.54 11.19 4.68
C LYS A 423 55.95 10.67 4.25
N GLU A 424 56.19 10.64 2.95
CA GLU A 424 57.55 10.60 2.48
C GLU A 424 58.20 11.92 2.89
N GLY A 425 59.14 11.80 3.81
CA GLY A 425 59.95 12.92 4.26
C GLY A 425 60.73 13.47 3.09
N LEU A 426 60.48 14.73 2.73
CA LEU A 426 61.46 15.53 2.07
C LEU A 426 62.54 15.90 3.13
N ALA A 427 63.64 15.21 3.05
CA ALA A 427 64.90 15.69 3.60
C ALA A 427 65.61 16.53 2.56
N LEU A 428 65.89 17.78 2.94
CA LEU A 428 66.75 18.80 2.31
C LEU A 428 66.24 19.45 1.02
#